data_13b4f6a026f495fd8944fe2ee06f0eb0
#
_entry.id   13b4f6a026f495fd8944fe2ee06f0eb0
#
_cell.length_a   1.000
_cell.length_b   1.000
_cell.length_c   1.000
_cell.angle_alpha   90.00
_cell.angle_beta   90.00
_cell.angle_gamma   90.00
#
_symmetry.space_group_name_H-M   'P 1'
#
loop_
_entity.id
_entity.type
_entity.pdbx_description
1 polymer ?
#
loop_
_entity_poly.entity_id
_entity_poly.type
_entity_poly.pdbx_seq_one_letter_code
_entity_poly.pdbx_strand_id
1 'polypeptide(L)'
;MPLLKPRLYTSDDYWNLPENTRAELIDGQLYNMAPPSRIHQRISGQLYITIGTYIEEHRGNCQIYAAPFAVNLDCEDKNWVEPDLSVICDPDKLTDRGC
;
A
#
# COMPACT_ATOMS: atom_id res chain seq x y z
N MET A 1 -11.58 -9.10 -35.17
CA MET A 1 -11.07 -7.90 -34.50
C MET A 1 -9.88 -8.28 -33.65
N PRO A 2 -8.72 -7.72 -33.90
CA PRO A 2 -7.59 -8.06 -33.05
C PRO A 2 -7.85 -7.60 -31.62
N LEU A 3 -7.60 -8.48 -30.68
CA LEU A 3 -7.64 -8.12 -29.28
C LEU A 3 -6.45 -7.18 -29.03
N LEU A 4 -6.76 -5.96 -28.59
CA LEU A 4 -5.72 -5.07 -28.13
C LEU A 4 -5.10 -5.68 -26.88
N LYS A 5 -3.79 -5.83 -26.91
CA LYS A 5 -3.09 -6.21 -25.68
C LYS A 5 -3.36 -5.12 -24.64
N PRO A 6 -3.76 -5.47 -23.42
CA PRO A 6 -3.90 -4.46 -22.38
C PRO A 6 -2.56 -3.77 -22.20
N ARG A 7 -2.60 -2.45 -22.03
CA ARG A 7 -1.40 -1.69 -21.70
C ARG A 7 -0.86 -2.18 -20.36
N LEU A 8 0.43 -2.45 -20.31
CA LEU A 8 1.10 -2.72 -19.05
C LEU A 8 1.59 -1.42 -18.45
N TYR A 9 1.30 -1.22 -17.19
CA TYR A 9 1.72 -0.06 -16.43
C TYR A 9 2.93 -0.39 -15.57
N THR A 10 3.70 0.63 -15.24
CA THR A 10 4.92 0.51 -14.46
C THR A 10 4.82 1.32 -13.18
N SER A 11 5.86 1.27 -12.35
CA SER A 11 5.98 2.12 -11.17
C SER A 11 5.83 3.59 -11.50
N ASP A 12 6.42 4.05 -12.61
CA ASP A 12 6.29 5.45 -13.02
C ASP A 12 4.84 5.83 -13.28
N ASP A 13 4.09 4.96 -13.95
CA ASP A 13 2.66 5.18 -14.18
C ASP A 13 1.89 5.27 -12.87
N TYR A 14 2.19 4.36 -11.93
CA TYR A 14 1.58 4.35 -10.60
C TYR A 14 1.83 5.66 -9.85
N TRP A 15 3.08 6.12 -9.80
CA TRP A 15 3.45 7.34 -9.08
C TRP A 15 2.99 8.62 -9.77
N ASN A 16 2.65 8.56 -11.05
CA ASN A 16 2.15 9.69 -11.82
C ASN A 16 0.62 9.77 -11.87
N LEU A 17 -0.08 8.90 -11.14
CA LEU A 17 -1.54 9.00 -11.04
C LEU A 17 -1.95 10.33 -10.41
N PRO A 18 -3.13 10.87 -10.80
CA PRO A 18 -3.65 12.11 -10.19
C PRO A 18 -3.76 11.98 -8.67
N GLU A 19 -3.57 13.08 -7.95
CA GLU A 19 -3.56 13.10 -6.49
C GLU A 19 -4.78 12.46 -5.84
N ASN A 20 -5.94 12.60 -6.46
CA ASN A 20 -7.19 12.08 -5.91
C ASN A 20 -7.48 10.63 -6.31
N THR A 21 -6.56 9.99 -7.00
CA THR A 21 -6.74 8.63 -7.49
C THR A 21 -6.00 7.66 -6.58
N ARG A 22 -6.74 6.70 -6.03
CA ARG A 22 -6.15 5.57 -5.32
C ARG A 22 -6.29 4.33 -6.17
N ALA A 23 -5.18 3.67 -6.43
CA ALA A 23 -5.15 2.45 -7.21
C ALA A 23 -4.00 1.56 -6.74
N GLU A 24 -4.13 0.28 -7.02
CA GLU A 24 -3.05 -0.68 -6.85
C GLU A 24 -2.54 -1.11 -8.22
N LEU A 25 -1.25 -1.35 -8.32
CA LEU A 25 -0.63 -1.90 -9.52
C LEU A 25 -0.29 -3.35 -9.26
N ILE A 26 -0.90 -4.27 -10.00
CA ILE A 26 -0.72 -5.70 -9.81
C ILE A 26 -0.44 -6.33 -11.17
N ASP A 27 0.72 -6.94 -11.33
CA ASP A 27 1.18 -7.54 -12.59
C ASP A 27 1.02 -6.59 -13.78
N GLY A 28 1.34 -5.31 -13.57
CA GLY A 28 1.25 -4.30 -14.63
C GLY A 28 -0.15 -3.82 -14.92
N GLN A 29 -1.16 -4.20 -14.13
CA GLN A 29 -2.55 -3.75 -14.28
C GLN A 29 -2.92 -2.83 -13.13
N LEU A 30 -3.59 -1.72 -13.45
CA LEU A 30 -4.07 -0.78 -12.44
C LEU A 30 -5.49 -1.13 -12.03
N TYR A 31 -5.71 -1.22 -10.72
CA TYR A 31 -7.01 -1.50 -10.12
C TYR A 31 -7.39 -0.34 -9.22
N ASN A 32 -8.48 0.36 -9.55
CA ASN A 32 -8.98 1.47 -8.74
C ASN A 32 -9.47 0.96 -7.40
N MET A 33 -9.16 1.70 -6.34
CA MET A 33 -9.58 1.38 -4.99
C MET A 33 -10.81 2.20 -4.63
N ALA A 34 -11.83 1.53 -4.07
CA ALA A 34 -13.01 2.20 -3.56
C ALA A 34 -12.74 2.77 -2.17
N PRO A 35 -13.43 3.86 -1.78
CA PRO A 35 -13.34 4.35 -0.41
C PRO A 35 -13.83 3.28 0.58
N PRO A 36 -13.15 3.12 1.72
CA PRO A 36 -13.56 2.15 2.72
C PRO A 36 -14.85 2.59 3.43
N SER A 37 -15.59 1.60 3.97
CA SER A 37 -16.76 1.89 4.80
C SER A 37 -16.33 2.46 6.16
N ARG A 38 -17.31 3.06 6.87
CA ARG A 38 -17.06 3.55 8.23
C ARG A 38 -16.68 2.42 9.18
N ILE A 39 -17.33 1.27 9.07
CA ILE A 39 -17.04 0.11 9.91
C ILE A 39 -15.63 -0.39 9.64
N HIS A 40 -15.23 -0.48 8.37
CA HIS A 40 -13.87 -0.84 7.99
C HIS A 40 -12.84 0.10 8.63
N GLN A 41 -13.09 1.41 8.57
CA GLN A 41 -12.18 2.39 9.16
C GLN A 41 -12.09 2.27 10.68
N ARG A 42 -13.19 1.98 11.33
CA ARG A 42 -13.21 1.78 12.79
C ARG A 42 -12.39 0.56 13.18
N ILE A 43 -12.57 -0.56 12.50
CA ILE A 43 -11.83 -1.80 12.76
C ILE A 43 -10.33 -1.59 12.47
N SER A 44 -10.02 -0.98 11.34
CA SER A 44 -8.65 -0.68 10.95
C SER A 44 -7.97 0.22 11.98
N GLY A 45 -8.67 1.23 12.49
CA GLY A 45 -8.17 2.11 13.54
C GLY A 45 -7.89 1.38 14.85
N GLN A 46 -8.79 0.48 15.26
CA GLN A 46 -8.59 -0.32 16.48
C GLN A 46 -7.39 -1.26 16.33
N LEU A 47 -7.23 -1.88 15.19
CA LEU A 47 -6.07 -2.74 14.91
C LEU A 47 -4.79 -1.91 14.91
N TYR A 48 -4.82 -0.73 14.33
CA TYR A 48 -3.66 0.17 14.33
C TYR A 48 -3.21 0.49 15.75
N ILE A 49 -4.15 0.85 16.61
CA ILE A 49 -3.85 1.17 18.01
C ILE A 49 -3.30 -0.05 18.74
N THR A 50 -3.95 -1.21 18.57
CA THR A 50 -3.57 -2.45 19.24
C THR A 50 -2.17 -2.89 18.84
N ILE A 51 -1.89 -2.92 17.54
CA ILE A 51 -0.59 -3.35 17.02
C ILE A 51 0.48 -2.32 17.37
N GLY A 52 0.19 -1.04 17.22
CA GLY A 52 1.12 0.04 17.54
C GLY A 52 1.50 0.05 19.01
N THR A 53 0.53 -0.14 19.90
CA THR A 53 0.74 -0.22 21.33
C THR A 53 1.62 -1.44 21.68
N TYR A 54 1.34 -2.57 21.06
CA TYR A 54 2.15 -3.77 21.26
C TYR A 54 3.62 -3.52 20.89
N ILE A 55 3.86 -2.89 19.73
CA ILE A 55 5.21 -2.58 19.27
C ILE A 55 5.92 -1.67 20.28
N GLU A 56 5.25 -0.61 20.73
CA GLU A 56 5.81 0.35 21.67
C GLU A 56 6.13 -0.31 23.02
N GLU A 57 5.22 -1.12 23.56
CA GLU A 57 5.40 -1.77 24.86
C GLU A 57 6.53 -2.80 24.85
N HIS A 58 6.76 -3.44 23.71
CA HIS A 58 7.81 -4.46 23.58
C HIS A 58 9.11 -3.87 23.03
N ARG A 59 9.19 -2.54 22.90
CA ARG A 59 10.36 -1.82 22.39
C ARG A 59 10.87 -2.39 21.07
N GLY A 60 9.93 -2.79 20.20
CA GLY A 60 10.27 -3.34 18.89
C GLY A 60 10.78 -2.29 17.92
N ASN A 61 11.55 -2.72 16.94
CA ASN A 61 12.05 -1.85 15.89
C ASN A 61 11.07 -1.73 14.72
N CYS A 62 9.95 -2.45 14.78
CA CYS A 62 8.95 -2.40 13.72
C CYS A 62 8.12 -1.13 13.82
N GLN A 63 7.61 -0.68 12.69
CA GLN A 63 6.71 0.48 12.60
C GLN A 63 5.45 0.06 11.88
N ILE A 64 4.31 0.60 12.33
CA ILE A 64 3.03 0.36 11.68
C ILE A 64 2.62 1.57 10.85
N TYR A 65 2.09 1.30 9.66
CA TYR A 65 1.59 2.33 8.74
C TYR A 65 0.17 1.98 8.32
N ALA A 66 -0.71 2.97 8.38
CA ALA A 66 -2.07 2.86 7.88
C ALA A 66 -2.15 3.31 6.43
N ALA A 67 -3.10 2.77 5.67
CA ALA A 67 -3.35 3.24 4.31
C ALA A 67 -3.73 4.73 4.30
N PRO A 68 -3.39 5.47 3.24
CA PRO A 68 -2.65 5.01 2.06
C PRO A 68 -1.15 4.92 2.32
N PHE A 69 -0.59 3.76 2.09
CA PHE A 69 0.85 3.52 2.21
C PHE A 69 1.26 2.51 1.15
N ALA A 70 2.06 2.93 0.19
CA ALA A 70 2.42 2.11 -0.96
C ALA A 70 3.50 1.10 -0.61
N VAL A 71 3.29 -0.15 -1.00
CA VAL A 71 4.23 -1.25 -0.78
C VAL A 71 4.55 -1.91 -2.11
N ASN A 72 5.84 -2.01 -2.41
CA ASN A 72 6.34 -2.78 -3.55
C ASN A 72 6.65 -4.19 -3.06
N LEU A 73 5.83 -5.16 -3.45
CA LEU A 73 5.91 -6.51 -2.88
C LEU A 73 7.14 -7.31 -3.30
N ASP A 74 7.64 -7.08 -4.50
CA ASP A 74 8.64 -7.96 -5.11
C ASP A 74 9.84 -7.21 -5.73
N CYS A 75 9.98 -5.93 -5.44
CA CYS A 75 11.02 -5.08 -5.99
C CYS A 75 10.96 -4.94 -7.52
N GLU A 76 9.83 -5.26 -8.13
CA GLU A 76 9.59 -5.12 -9.56
C GLU A 76 8.73 -3.91 -9.89
N ASP A 77 8.84 -3.42 -11.12
CA ASP A 77 8.15 -2.20 -11.55
C ASP A 77 6.66 -2.38 -11.80
N LYS A 78 6.10 -3.53 -11.54
CA LYS A 78 4.73 -3.84 -11.92
C LYS A 78 3.82 -4.18 -10.75
N ASN A 79 4.30 -4.04 -9.52
CA ASN A 79 3.51 -4.37 -8.32
C ASN A 79 3.66 -3.32 -7.24
N TRP A 80 2.62 -2.53 -7.04
CA TRP A 80 2.49 -1.58 -5.93
C TRP A 80 1.12 -1.73 -5.33
N VAL A 81 1.05 -2.12 -4.05
CA VAL A 81 -0.21 -2.30 -3.34
C VAL A 81 -0.32 -1.32 -2.20
N GLU A 82 -1.54 -1.08 -1.72
CA GLU A 82 -1.82 -0.21 -0.58
C GLU A 82 -2.61 -0.98 0.47
N PRO A 83 -1.94 -1.82 1.27
CA PRO A 83 -2.62 -2.56 2.32
C PRO A 83 -3.27 -1.63 3.35
N ASP A 84 -4.34 -2.11 3.99
CA ASP A 84 -5.00 -1.34 5.04
C ASP A 84 -4.06 -1.00 6.19
N LEU A 85 -3.27 -1.98 6.60
CA LEU A 85 -2.23 -1.82 7.61
C LEU A 85 -0.98 -2.56 7.16
N SER A 86 0.18 -1.98 7.43
CA SER A 86 1.47 -2.59 7.13
C SER A 86 2.39 -2.46 8.34
N VAL A 87 3.06 -3.54 8.69
CA VAL A 87 4.09 -3.53 9.72
C VAL A 87 5.44 -3.76 9.05
N ILE A 88 6.33 -2.78 9.15
CA ILE A 88 7.64 -2.84 8.52
C ILE A 88 8.69 -2.89 9.61
N CYS A 89 9.50 -3.94 9.59
CA CYS A 89 10.53 -4.19 10.60
C CYS A 89 11.95 -3.92 10.11
N ASP A 90 12.12 -3.74 8.81
CA ASP A 90 13.41 -3.41 8.21
C ASP A 90 13.40 -1.96 7.73
N PRO A 91 14.05 -1.04 8.46
CA PRO A 91 14.03 0.38 8.09
C PRO A 91 14.71 0.66 6.75
N ASP A 92 15.59 -0.23 6.28
CA ASP A 92 16.25 -0.04 4.99
C ASP A 92 15.31 -0.18 3.80
N LYS A 93 14.13 -0.76 4.02
CA LYS A 93 13.09 -0.88 3.00
C LYS A 93 12.18 0.32 2.91
N LEU A 94 12.27 1.23 3.88
CA LEU A 94 11.41 2.42 3.92
C LEU A 94 11.98 3.54 3.06
N THR A 95 11.11 4.19 2.32
CA THR A 95 11.42 5.39 1.54
C THR A 95 10.41 6.48 1.87
N ASP A 96 10.62 7.69 1.36
CA ASP A 96 9.66 8.78 1.55
C ASP A 96 8.30 8.48 0.92
N ARG A 97 8.24 7.55 -0.03
CA ARG A 97 7.01 7.19 -0.74
C ARG A 97 6.32 5.95 -0.18
N GLY A 98 6.99 5.15 0.64
CA GLY A 98 6.44 3.91 1.14
C GLY A 98 7.53 2.87 1.39
N CYS A 99 7.24 1.66 1.00
CA CYS A 99 8.14 0.54 1.26
C CYS A 99 8.48 -0.25 0.01
#